data_9e24c9b3154038f9e4620de4067397c9
#
_entry.id   9e24c9b3154038f9e4620de4067397c9
#
_cell.length_a   1.000
_cell.length_b   1.000
_cell.length_c   1.000
_cell.angle_alpha   90.00
_cell.angle_beta   90.00
_cell.angle_gamma   90.00
#
_symmetry.space_group_name_H-M   'P 1'
#
loop_
_entity.id
_entity.type
_entity.pdbx_description
1 polymer ?
#
loop_
_entity_poly.entity_id
_entity_poly.type
_entity_poly.pdbx_seq_one_letter_code
_entity_poly.pdbx_strand_id
1 'polypeptide(L)'
;IHLLEESGYRCVPVLDEKGEKFLGNIYKMHIYKHAANGGSLSDPVMSLIKNATKHICVNASFFEVFFTIKELPYIAVLNEQGNFYGILTHGKLLGLLQDGWNVKTTSYVLTIATGEVQGALTKITKIIDRYSSISSLITLDNQTEDFIRRVLVSLPVGVTEDKKNEIVSHLERKGLRVVETEKIEK
;
A
#
# COMPACT_ATOMS: atom_id res chain seq x y z
N ILE A 1 20.17 21.89 6.93
CA ILE A 1 18.80 22.46 6.77
C ILE A 1 18.53 22.85 5.32
N HIS A 2 19.46 23.50 4.60
CA HIS A 2 19.29 23.93 3.22
C HIS A 2 18.78 22.84 2.29
N LEU A 3 19.34 21.64 2.35
CA LEU A 3 18.87 20.49 1.57
C LEU A 3 17.37 20.20 1.78
N LEU A 4 16.88 20.29 3.03
CA LEU A 4 15.48 20.05 3.38
C LEU A 4 14.57 21.21 2.98
N GLU A 5 15.09 22.41 2.89
CA GLU A 5 14.34 23.60 2.44
C GLU A 5 14.20 23.64 0.93
N GLU A 6 15.29 23.45 0.22
CA GLU A 6 15.31 23.46 -1.25
C GLU A 6 14.56 22.28 -1.87
N SER A 7 14.71 21.08 -1.29
CA SER A 7 14.05 19.87 -1.79
C SER A 7 12.57 19.77 -1.41
N GLY A 8 12.12 20.56 -0.43
CA GLY A 8 10.76 20.45 0.13
C GLY A 8 10.52 19.19 0.95
N TYR A 9 11.53 18.34 1.14
CA TYR A 9 11.38 17.12 1.96
C TYR A 9 11.24 17.46 3.45
N ARG A 10 10.43 16.66 4.14
CA ARG A 10 10.23 16.76 5.59
C ARG A 10 11.22 15.93 6.40
N CYS A 11 11.83 14.96 5.75
CA CYS A 11 12.71 13.97 6.35
C CYS A 11 13.65 13.41 5.27
N VAL A 12 14.92 13.19 5.62
CA VAL A 12 15.90 12.54 4.75
C VAL A 12 16.73 11.53 5.55
N PRO A 13 17.25 10.46 4.91
CA PRO A 13 18.18 9.54 5.55
C PRO A 13 19.52 10.22 5.82
N VAL A 14 20.13 9.86 6.92
CA VAL A 14 21.51 10.22 7.26
C VAL A 14 22.37 8.98 7.09
N LEU A 15 23.43 9.13 6.32
CA LEU A 15 24.39 8.07 6.03
C LEU A 15 25.74 8.40 6.69
N ASP A 16 26.62 7.42 6.77
CA ASP A 16 28.00 7.63 7.17
C ASP A 16 28.77 8.47 6.11
N GLU A 17 30.00 8.82 6.41
CA GLU A 17 30.85 9.65 5.54
C GLU A 17 31.09 9.04 4.15
N LYS A 18 31.03 7.70 4.05
CA LYS A 18 31.18 6.97 2.78
C LYS A 18 29.88 6.84 2.00
N GLY A 19 28.74 7.20 2.60
CA GLY A 19 27.42 7.02 2.02
C GLY A 19 26.94 5.56 1.98
N GLU A 20 27.58 4.68 2.77
CA GLU A 20 27.31 3.25 2.74
C GLU A 20 26.40 2.79 3.88
N LYS A 21 26.52 3.36 5.07
CA LYS A 21 25.75 2.92 6.23
C LYS A 21 24.63 3.87 6.57
N PHE A 22 23.43 3.32 6.75
CA PHE A 22 22.29 4.07 7.27
C PHE A 22 22.45 4.31 8.77
N LEU A 23 22.47 5.56 9.17
CA LEU A 23 22.62 5.97 10.56
C LEU A 23 21.29 6.34 11.22
N GLY A 24 20.28 6.67 10.42
CA GLY A 24 18.96 7.08 10.88
C GLY A 24 18.33 8.14 9.99
N ASN A 25 17.30 8.77 10.50
CA ASN A 25 16.56 9.81 9.78
C ASN A 25 16.67 11.15 10.49
N ILE A 26 16.84 12.24 9.75
CA ILE A 26 16.74 13.61 10.24
C ILE A 26 15.43 14.24 9.74
N TYR A 27 14.68 14.83 10.66
CA TYR A 27 13.40 15.47 10.38
C TYR A 27 13.55 16.99 10.46
N LYS A 28 13.04 17.71 9.48
CA LYS A 28 13.06 19.18 9.40
C LYS A 28 12.51 19.80 10.69
N MET A 29 11.43 19.25 11.22
CA MET A 29 10.82 19.73 12.48
C MET A 29 11.75 19.58 13.70
N HIS A 30 12.58 18.53 13.76
CA HIS A 30 13.52 18.35 14.87
C HIS A 30 14.64 19.38 14.82
N ILE A 31 15.09 19.78 13.61
CA ILE A 31 16.08 20.84 13.43
C ILE A 31 15.50 22.17 13.91
N TYR A 32 14.28 22.52 13.49
CA TYR A 32 13.63 23.76 13.94
C TYR A 32 13.38 23.77 15.46
N LYS A 33 12.96 22.65 16.03
CA LYS A 33 12.78 22.55 17.47
C LYS A 33 14.10 22.70 18.24
N HIS A 34 15.19 22.15 17.71
CA HIS A 34 16.53 22.31 18.28
C HIS A 34 16.93 23.79 18.28
N ALA A 35 16.80 24.49 17.17
CA ALA A 35 17.09 25.91 17.05
C ALA A 35 16.19 26.76 17.97
N ALA A 36 14.90 26.47 18.05
CA ALA A 36 13.95 27.17 18.93
C ALA A 36 14.29 26.99 20.43
N ASN A 37 14.92 25.89 20.78
CA ASN A 37 15.42 25.64 22.15
C ASN A 37 16.83 26.18 22.42
N GLY A 38 17.38 27.02 21.55
CA GLY A 38 18.69 27.64 21.71
C GLY A 38 19.88 26.83 21.19
N GLY A 39 19.63 25.71 20.50
CA GLY A 39 20.66 24.93 19.80
C GLY A 39 21.18 25.63 18.55
N SER A 40 22.41 25.36 18.17
CA SER A 40 23.03 25.91 16.98
C SER A 40 22.66 25.09 15.74
N LEU A 41 22.37 25.75 14.62
CA LEU A 41 22.24 25.10 13.32
C LEU A 41 23.56 24.52 12.78
N SER A 42 24.68 24.85 13.41
CA SER A 42 26.01 24.28 13.15
C SER A 42 26.28 22.99 13.94
N ASP A 43 25.39 22.60 14.85
CA ASP A 43 25.56 21.38 15.62
C ASP A 43 25.44 20.12 14.71
N PRO A 44 26.18 19.06 15.00
CA PRO A 44 26.09 17.81 14.24
C PRO A 44 24.68 17.23 14.28
N VAL A 45 24.16 16.82 13.13
CA VAL A 45 22.82 16.21 13.01
C VAL A 45 22.67 14.90 13.80
N MET A 46 23.77 14.26 14.17
CA MET A 46 23.80 13.00 14.90
C MET A 46 23.01 13.03 16.23
N SER A 47 22.98 14.17 16.90
CA SER A 47 22.22 14.36 18.15
C SER A 47 20.70 14.37 17.94
N LEU A 48 20.25 14.62 16.70
CA LEU A 48 18.84 14.76 16.33
C LEU A 48 18.30 13.57 15.53
N ILE A 49 19.13 12.60 15.19
CA ILE A 49 18.76 11.41 14.43
C ILE A 49 17.69 10.61 15.16
N LYS A 50 16.73 10.11 14.40
CA LYS A 50 15.67 9.20 14.85
C LYS A 50 15.60 7.95 13.96
N ASN A 51 14.99 6.90 14.49
CA ASN A 51 14.67 5.68 13.75
C ASN A 51 15.88 4.97 13.12
N ALA A 52 17.03 5.01 13.76
CA ALA A 52 18.26 4.34 13.29
C ALA A 52 18.09 2.82 13.06
N THR A 53 17.21 2.19 13.83
CA THR A 53 16.92 0.75 13.74
C THR A 53 15.72 0.39 12.85
N LYS A 54 14.99 1.40 12.33
CA LYS A 54 13.81 1.18 11.49
C LYS A 54 14.20 1.16 10.02
N HIS A 55 14.57 -0.01 9.54
CA HIS A 55 14.91 -0.31 8.15
C HIS A 55 14.44 -1.72 7.78
N ILE A 56 14.42 -2.04 6.51
CA ILE A 56 14.17 -3.39 5.98
C ILE A 56 15.34 -3.84 5.12
N CYS A 57 15.43 -5.14 4.86
CA CYS A 57 16.35 -5.68 3.88
C CYS A 57 15.70 -5.73 2.48
N VAL A 58 16.51 -5.74 1.42
CA VAL A 58 16.02 -5.87 0.02
C VAL A 58 15.19 -7.12 -0.22
N ASN A 59 15.38 -8.18 0.57
CA ASN A 59 14.61 -9.42 0.51
C ASN A 59 13.46 -9.51 1.51
N ALA A 60 13.10 -8.38 2.16
CA ALA A 60 11.98 -8.32 3.10
C ALA A 60 10.66 -8.76 2.45
N SER A 61 9.83 -9.47 3.21
CA SER A 61 8.52 -9.90 2.73
C SER A 61 7.57 -8.70 2.54
N PHE A 62 6.56 -8.86 1.67
CA PHE A 62 5.56 -7.83 1.43
C PHE A 62 4.88 -7.34 2.73
N PHE A 63 4.52 -8.25 3.62
CA PHE A 63 3.88 -7.88 4.88
C PHE A 63 4.82 -7.16 5.84
N GLU A 64 6.09 -7.54 5.90
CA GLU A 64 7.09 -6.83 6.68
C GLU A 64 7.25 -5.39 6.20
N VAL A 65 7.34 -5.17 4.90
CA VAL A 65 7.37 -3.84 4.28
C VAL A 65 6.13 -3.05 4.67
N PHE A 66 4.93 -3.64 4.49
CA PHE A 66 3.65 -2.98 4.70
C PHE A 66 3.46 -2.52 6.15
N PHE A 67 3.81 -3.37 7.11
CA PHE A 67 3.67 -3.02 8.53
C PHE A 67 4.75 -2.04 9.01
N THR A 68 5.96 -2.13 8.47
CA THR A 68 7.06 -1.26 8.91
C THR A 68 6.91 0.18 8.41
N ILE A 69 6.41 0.38 7.17
CA ILE A 69 6.28 1.73 6.59
C ILE A 69 5.15 2.56 7.23
N LYS A 70 4.18 1.92 7.89
CA LYS A 70 2.96 2.56 8.40
C LYS A 70 3.23 3.82 9.25
N GLU A 71 4.29 3.83 10.04
CA GLU A 71 4.61 4.89 10.99
C GLU A 71 5.71 5.84 10.51
N LEU A 72 6.23 5.63 9.31
CA LEU A 72 7.39 6.35 8.78
C LEU A 72 7.02 7.11 7.51
N PRO A 73 7.64 8.25 7.21
CA PRO A 73 7.44 8.96 5.94
C PRO A 73 7.94 8.14 4.73
N TYR A 74 8.97 7.33 4.95
CA TYR A 74 9.52 6.30 4.07
C TYR A 74 10.27 5.28 4.94
N ILE A 75 10.63 4.14 4.39
CA ILE A 75 11.49 3.17 5.06
C ILE A 75 12.83 3.06 4.34
N ALA A 76 13.93 3.07 5.11
CA ALA A 76 15.26 2.78 4.58
C ALA A 76 15.38 1.31 4.20
N VAL A 77 15.99 1.04 3.07
CA VAL A 77 16.23 -0.32 2.56
C VAL A 77 17.72 -0.57 2.58
N LEU A 78 18.13 -1.68 3.18
CA LEU A 78 19.52 -2.14 3.20
C LEU A 78 19.68 -3.35 2.29
N ASN A 79 20.87 -3.49 1.72
CA ASN A 79 21.23 -4.70 0.99
C ASN A 79 21.60 -5.86 1.96
N GLU A 80 21.91 -7.03 1.43
CA GLU A 80 22.27 -8.22 2.22
C GLU A 80 23.55 -8.03 3.06
N GLN A 81 24.42 -7.10 2.68
CA GLN A 81 25.63 -6.73 3.41
C GLN A 81 25.37 -5.66 4.48
N GLY A 82 24.12 -5.22 4.65
CA GLY A 82 23.72 -4.19 5.58
C GLY A 82 24.13 -2.77 5.17
N ASN A 83 24.40 -2.54 3.89
CA ASN A 83 24.66 -1.21 3.33
C ASN A 83 23.36 -0.59 2.84
N PHE A 84 23.33 0.75 2.89
CA PHE A 84 22.18 1.51 2.40
C PHE A 84 21.98 1.29 0.90
N TYR A 85 20.80 0.81 0.52
CA TYR A 85 20.41 0.57 -0.86
C TYR A 85 19.52 1.69 -1.41
N GLY A 86 18.65 2.24 -0.58
CA GLY A 86 17.75 3.30 -0.97
C GLY A 86 16.61 3.51 0.03
N ILE A 87 15.55 4.12 -0.44
CA ILE A 87 14.33 4.35 0.35
C ILE A 87 13.10 3.81 -0.40
N LEU A 88 12.16 3.29 0.36
CA LEU A 88 10.83 2.93 -0.13
C LEU A 88 9.81 3.91 0.42
N THR A 89 9.15 4.65 -0.45
CA THR A 89 8.12 5.62 -0.08
C THR A 89 6.72 5.01 -0.11
N HIS A 90 5.75 5.63 0.58
CA HIS A 90 4.33 5.26 0.49
C HIS A 90 3.82 5.27 -0.96
N GLY A 91 4.19 6.29 -1.75
CA GLY A 91 3.77 6.38 -3.15
C GLY A 91 4.26 5.19 -3.98
N LYS A 92 5.50 4.73 -3.75
CA LYS A 92 6.01 3.54 -4.43
C LYS A 92 5.29 2.26 -4.00
N LEU A 93 5.00 2.12 -2.69
CA LEU A 93 4.24 0.98 -2.17
C LEU A 93 2.81 0.97 -2.71
N LEU A 94 2.12 2.12 -2.70
CA LEU A 94 0.78 2.23 -3.30
C LEU A 94 0.79 1.92 -4.80
N GLY A 95 1.83 2.32 -5.52
CA GLY A 95 2.01 1.94 -6.92
C GLY A 95 2.10 0.43 -7.12
N LEU A 96 2.85 -0.27 -6.28
CA LEU A 96 2.93 -1.74 -6.30
C LEU A 96 1.57 -2.40 -6.01
N LEU A 97 0.79 -1.84 -5.08
CA LEU A 97 -0.58 -2.31 -4.81
C LEU A 97 -1.50 -2.08 -6.00
N GLN A 98 -1.46 -0.90 -6.61
CA GLN A 98 -2.24 -0.59 -7.82
C GLN A 98 -1.91 -1.54 -8.97
N ASP A 99 -0.63 -1.86 -9.17
CA ASP A 99 -0.20 -2.81 -10.20
C ASP A 99 -0.65 -4.24 -9.86
N GLY A 100 -0.55 -4.66 -8.59
CA GLY A 100 -1.04 -5.97 -8.12
C GLY A 100 -2.57 -6.12 -8.21
N TRP A 101 -3.30 -5.04 -8.05
CA TRP A 101 -4.76 -5.01 -8.17
C TRP A 101 -5.23 -4.80 -9.62
N ASN A 102 -4.32 -4.67 -10.57
CA ASN A 102 -4.63 -4.46 -11.99
C ASN A 102 -5.56 -3.26 -12.27
N VAL A 103 -5.48 -2.21 -11.47
CA VAL A 103 -6.39 -1.05 -11.57
C VAL A 103 -6.39 -0.47 -12.99
N LYS A 104 -5.22 -0.41 -13.64
CA LYS A 104 -5.07 0.13 -15.00
C LYS A 104 -5.72 -0.72 -16.10
N THR A 105 -5.99 -1.99 -15.84
CA THR A 105 -6.55 -2.95 -16.80
C THR A 105 -7.93 -3.47 -16.38
N THR A 106 -8.57 -2.75 -15.46
CA THR A 106 -9.91 -3.04 -14.96
C THR A 106 -10.96 -2.18 -15.68
N SER A 107 -12.13 -2.77 -16.00
CA SER A 107 -13.30 -2.05 -16.51
C SER A 107 -14.34 -1.83 -15.43
N TYR A 108 -14.63 -2.86 -14.64
CA TYR A 108 -15.62 -2.81 -13.55
C TYR A 108 -15.04 -3.44 -12.29
N VAL A 109 -15.44 -2.91 -11.13
CA VAL A 109 -15.24 -3.54 -9.83
C VAL A 109 -16.60 -3.88 -9.25
N LEU A 110 -16.78 -5.13 -8.87
CA LEU A 110 -17.98 -5.62 -8.19
C LEU A 110 -17.66 -5.79 -6.71
N THR A 111 -18.42 -5.14 -5.84
CA THR A 111 -18.35 -5.35 -4.39
C THR A 111 -19.46 -6.30 -3.97
N ILE A 112 -19.09 -7.49 -3.51
CA ILE A 112 -19.99 -8.57 -3.15
C ILE A 112 -19.94 -8.77 -1.65
N ALA A 113 -21.08 -8.63 -0.98
CA ALA A 113 -21.21 -8.94 0.44
C ALA A 113 -21.48 -10.44 0.62
N THR A 114 -20.73 -11.07 1.51
CA THR A 114 -20.90 -12.48 1.86
C THR A 114 -20.66 -12.70 3.36
N GLY A 115 -21.36 -13.67 3.93
CA GLY A 115 -21.01 -14.17 5.26
C GLY A 115 -19.65 -14.88 5.23
N GLU A 116 -19.05 -15.06 6.39
CA GLU A 116 -17.80 -15.82 6.54
C GLU A 116 -18.06 -17.33 6.44
N VAL A 117 -18.49 -17.77 5.25
CA VAL A 117 -18.87 -19.17 5.00
C VAL A 117 -17.80 -19.83 4.13
N GLN A 118 -17.39 -21.03 4.53
CA GLN A 118 -16.49 -21.85 3.73
C GLN A 118 -17.02 -22.03 2.31
N GLY A 119 -16.17 -21.78 1.31
CA GLY A 119 -16.53 -21.90 -0.10
C GLY A 119 -17.15 -20.66 -0.74
N ALA A 120 -17.38 -19.56 0.00
CA ALA A 120 -17.95 -18.33 -0.56
C ALA A 120 -17.13 -17.79 -1.73
N LEU A 121 -15.80 -17.68 -1.59
CA LEU A 121 -14.91 -17.24 -2.67
C LEU A 121 -14.95 -18.18 -3.87
N THR A 122 -14.96 -19.49 -3.63
CA THR A 122 -15.09 -20.49 -4.72
C THR A 122 -16.40 -20.34 -5.47
N LYS A 123 -17.49 -20.06 -4.77
CA LYS A 123 -18.80 -19.82 -5.40
C LYS A 123 -18.79 -18.56 -6.27
N ILE A 124 -18.24 -17.45 -5.74
CA ILE A 124 -18.12 -16.19 -6.47
C ILE A 124 -17.27 -16.37 -7.73
N THR A 125 -16.06 -16.89 -7.59
CA THR A 125 -15.13 -17.04 -8.71
C THR A 125 -15.67 -18.00 -9.79
N LYS A 126 -16.28 -19.12 -9.43
CA LYS A 126 -16.91 -20.06 -10.38
C LYS A 126 -18.08 -19.45 -11.16
N ILE A 127 -18.81 -18.51 -10.56
CA ILE A 127 -19.90 -17.83 -11.27
C ILE A 127 -19.32 -16.85 -12.28
N ILE A 128 -18.36 -16.03 -11.86
CA ILE A 128 -17.76 -15.00 -12.72
C ILE A 128 -16.96 -15.63 -13.86
N ASP A 129 -16.22 -16.70 -13.61
CA ASP A 129 -15.38 -17.42 -14.59
C ASP A 129 -16.18 -17.93 -15.81
N ARG A 130 -17.47 -18.13 -15.68
CA ARG A 130 -18.36 -18.49 -16.81
C ARG A 130 -18.55 -17.37 -17.83
N TYR A 131 -18.29 -16.13 -17.43
CA TYR A 131 -18.56 -14.93 -18.23
C TYR A 131 -17.29 -14.16 -18.58
N SER A 132 -16.32 -14.12 -17.65
CA SER A 132 -15.11 -13.34 -17.79
C SER A 132 -14.01 -13.88 -16.89
N SER A 133 -12.75 -13.62 -17.26
CA SER A 133 -11.65 -13.75 -16.33
C SER A 133 -11.75 -12.72 -15.19
N ILE A 134 -11.01 -12.96 -14.09
CA ILE A 134 -10.91 -12.07 -12.95
C ILE A 134 -9.52 -11.42 -13.00
N SER A 135 -9.46 -10.09 -12.99
CA SER A 135 -8.19 -9.35 -12.97
C SER A 135 -7.57 -9.32 -11.57
N SER A 136 -8.38 -9.11 -10.55
CA SER A 136 -7.95 -9.17 -9.15
C SER A 136 -9.13 -9.49 -8.23
N LEU A 137 -8.80 -9.96 -7.03
CA LEU A 137 -9.76 -10.24 -5.98
C LEU A 137 -9.17 -9.79 -4.64
N ILE A 138 -9.93 -8.96 -3.92
CA ILE A 138 -9.55 -8.45 -2.60
C ILE A 138 -10.66 -8.77 -1.62
N THR A 139 -10.32 -9.25 -0.45
CA THR A 139 -11.27 -9.43 0.64
C THR A 139 -11.05 -8.35 1.69
N LEU A 140 -12.15 -7.69 2.08
CA LEU A 140 -12.17 -6.71 3.16
C LEU A 140 -13.11 -7.22 4.24
N ASP A 141 -12.57 -7.44 5.43
CA ASP A 141 -13.37 -7.79 6.59
C ASP A 141 -13.79 -6.51 7.32
N ASN A 142 -15.08 -6.37 7.55
CA ASN A 142 -15.55 -5.40 8.50
C ASN A 142 -15.36 -6.01 9.89
N GLN A 143 -14.58 -5.36 10.75
CA GLN A 143 -14.38 -5.77 12.16
C GLN A 143 -15.65 -5.51 13.02
N THR A 144 -16.84 -5.67 12.45
CA THR A 144 -18.11 -5.53 13.13
C THR A 144 -18.70 -6.91 13.44
N GLU A 145 -19.52 -7.02 14.47
CA GLU A 145 -20.14 -8.26 14.92
C GLU A 145 -20.99 -8.99 13.87
N ASP A 146 -21.36 -8.32 12.79
CA ASP A 146 -22.19 -8.89 11.72
C ASP A 146 -21.43 -9.73 10.68
N PHE A 147 -20.16 -10.00 10.87
CA PHE A 147 -19.32 -10.89 10.04
C PHE A 147 -19.55 -10.79 8.51
N ILE A 148 -19.79 -9.59 8.01
CA ILE A 148 -19.96 -9.39 6.57
C ILE A 148 -18.60 -9.13 5.94
N ARG A 149 -18.08 -10.14 5.25
CA ARG A 149 -16.91 -10.00 4.39
C ARG A 149 -17.33 -9.35 3.07
N ARG A 150 -16.63 -8.32 2.65
CA ARG A 150 -16.76 -7.75 1.31
C ARG A 150 -15.69 -8.35 0.40
N VAL A 151 -16.11 -8.80 -0.76
CA VAL A 151 -15.21 -9.31 -1.80
C VAL A 151 -15.29 -8.35 -2.97
N LEU A 152 -14.20 -7.66 -3.24
CA LEU A 152 -14.04 -6.79 -4.40
C LEU A 152 -13.45 -7.63 -5.53
N VAL A 153 -14.16 -7.69 -6.65
CA VAL A 153 -13.71 -8.44 -7.83
C VAL A 153 -13.55 -7.48 -8.99
N SER A 154 -12.34 -7.37 -9.50
CA SER A 154 -12.03 -6.54 -10.67
C SER A 154 -12.20 -7.35 -11.95
N LEU A 155 -12.98 -6.84 -12.87
CA LEU A 155 -13.21 -7.42 -14.20
C LEU A 155 -12.30 -6.74 -15.23
N PRO A 156 -11.71 -7.49 -16.17
CA PRO A 156 -10.75 -6.95 -17.14
C PRO A 156 -11.37 -5.94 -18.10
N VAL A 157 -10.52 -5.15 -18.73
CA VAL A 157 -10.90 -4.29 -19.85
C VAL A 157 -11.55 -5.14 -20.95
N GLY A 158 -12.62 -4.62 -21.56
CA GLY A 158 -13.38 -5.31 -22.59
C GLY A 158 -14.65 -6.03 -22.09
N VAL A 159 -14.88 -6.10 -20.80
CA VAL A 159 -16.18 -6.52 -20.27
C VAL A 159 -17.19 -5.42 -20.54
N THR A 160 -18.23 -5.76 -21.30
CA THR A 160 -19.33 -4.84 -21.62
C THR A 160 -20.28 -4.68 -20.44
N GLU A 161 -21.08 -3.62 -20.46
CA GLU A 161 -22.11 -3.39 -19.43
C GLU A 161 -23.12 -4.52 -19.35
N ASP A 162 -23.57 -5.03 -20.49
CA ASP A 162 -24.50 -6.17 -20.56
C ASP A 162 -23.91 -7.40 -19.88
N LYS A 163 -22.65 -7.70 -20.16
CA LYS A 163 -21.95 -8.83 -19.55
C LYS A 163 -21.77 -8.67 -18.06
N LYS A 164 -21.44 -7.44 -17.60
CA LYS A 164 -21.41 -7.11 -16.16
C LYS A 164 -22.79 -7.34 -15.52
N ASN A 165 -23.88 -6.90 -16.18
CA ASN A 165 -25.25 -7.09 -15.67
C ASN A 165 -25.63 -8.57 -15.60
N GLU A 166 -25.23 -9.40 -16.57
CA GLU A 166 -25.43 -10.86 -16.53
C GLU A 166 -24.70 -11.50 -15.33
N ILE A 167 -23.45 -11.09 -15.07
CA ILE A 167 -22.67 -11.54 -13.91
C ILE A 167 -23.39 -11.19 -12.62
N VAL A 168 -23.79 -9.92 -12.44
CA VAL A 168 -24.50 -9.45 -11.26
C VAL A 168 -25.79 -10.25 -11.03
N SER A 169 -26.63 -10.37 -12.06
CA SER A 169 -27.88 -11.12 -11.98
C SER A 169 -27.66 -12.60 -11.62
N HIS A 170 -26.58 -13.22 -12.09
CA HIS A 170 -26.26 -14.59 -11.73
C HIS A 170 -25.79 -14.74 -10.29
N LEU A 171 -24.95 -13.81 -9.81
CA LEU A 171 -24.51 -13.76 -8.41
C LEU A 171 -25.72 -13.65 -7.47
N GLU A 172 -26.62 -12.71 -7.74
CA GLU A 172 -27.82 -12.46 -6.93
C GLU A 172 -28.77 -13.65 -6.91
N ARG A 173 -29.03 -14.29 -8.06
CA ARG A 173 -29.83 -15.54 -8.15
C ARG A 173 -29.23 -16.69 -7.34
N LYS A 174 -27.93 -16.65 -7.05
CA LYS A 174 -27.24 -17.63 -6.22
C LYS A 174 -27.13 -17.21 -4.75
N GLY A 175 -27.84 -16.13 -4.36
CA GLY A 175 -27.90 -15.63 -2.98
C GLY A 175 -26.65 -14.85 -2.55
N LEU A 176 -25.88 -14.34 -3.51
CA LEU A 176 -24.74 -13.45 -3.25
C LEU A 176 -25.19 -12.01 -3.50
N ARG A 177 -25.06 -11.14 -2.51
CA ARG A 177 -25.50 -9.75 -2.60
C ARG A 177 -24.42 -8.89 -3.23
N VAL A 178 -24.65 -8.34 -4.42
CA VAL A 178 -23.80 -7.30 -5.01
C VAL A 178 -24.24 -5.97 -4.43
N VAL A 179 -23.38 -5.34 -3.61
CA VAL A 179 -23.70 -4.09 -2.90
C VAL A 179 -23.29 -2.85 -3.69
N GLU A 180 -22.33 -3.01 -4.60
CA GLU A 180 -21.83 -1.91 -5.41
C GLU A 180 -21.23 -2.43 -6.73
N THR A 181 -21.38 -1.64 -7.77
CA THR A 181 -20.70 -1.84 -9.06
C THR A 181 -20.09 -0.52 -9.49
N GLU A 182 -18.78 -0.48 -9.62
CA GLU A 182 -18.01 0.70 -10.01
C GLU A 182 -17.48 0.50 -11.44
N LYS A 183 -17.66 1.50 -12.29
CA LYS A 183 -17.00 1.57 -13.59
C LYS A 183 -15.73 2.37 -13.47
N ILE A 184 -14.61 1.76 -13.82
CA ILE A 184 -13.32 2.44 -13.79
C ILE A 184 -13.16 3.22 -15.09
N GLU A 185 -13.32 4.54 -15.01
CA GLU A 185 -13.06 5.46 -16.12
C GLU A 185 -11.56 5.77 -16.16
N LYS A 186 -10.99 5.79 -17.37
CA LYS A 186 -9.58 6.12 -17.62
C LYS A 186 -9.42 7.57 -17.99
#